data_6ebe8bc5d564955717a6d2949fe9ee06
#
_entry.id   6ebe8bc5d564955717a6d2949fe9ee06
#
_cell.length_a   1.000
_cell.length_b   1.000
_cell.length_c   1.000
_cell.angle_alpha   90.00
_cell.angle_beta   90.00
_cell.angle_gamma   90.00
#
_symmetry.space_group_name_H-M   'P 1'
#
loop_
_entity.id
_entity.type
_entity.pdbx_description
1 polymer ?
#
loop_
_entity_poly.entity_id
_entity_poly.type
_entity_poly.pdbx_seq_one_letter_code
_entity_poly.pdbx_strand_id
1 'polypeptide(L)'
;MISPGLVALDIGGVCVELHPERCFGVLGFHSIEDVPVAILGAIDHMETGRIDEWEFAEIFKKTVQCDRPAEELAALWCATLGEPMPGMAALVRDMKKAGFKPVFFSDTSSLHMRYFRERFPLAEFVPDGIYSFVTGAKKPSPAMFAAFEADYGKPVLYIDDRDVCLGGAELFQWPTHKFVNADILREFLGL
;
A
#
# COMPACT_ATOMS: atom_id res chain seq x y z
N MET A 1 -6.83 -26.63 -0.98
CA MET A 1 -6.37 -25.75 0.13
C MET A 1 -4.92 -25.35 -0.14
N ILE A 2 -4.59 -24.10 0.07
CA ILE A 2 -3.21 -23.59 -0.07
C ILE A 2 -2.42 -24.02 1.17
N SER A 3 -1.22 -24.58 0.95
CA SER A 3 -0.34 -24.94 2.07
C SER A 3 0.20 -23.67 2.73
N PRO A 4 0.29 -23.61 4.07
CA PRO A 4 0.88 -22.49 4.78
C PRO A 4 2.29 -22.18 4.31
N GLY A 5 2.62 -20.89 4.26
CA GLY A 5 3.92 -20.39 3.79
C GLY A 5 3.96 -18.88 3.73
N LEU A 6 4.93 -18.33 3.01
CA LEU A 6 5.11 -16.90 2.80
C LEU A 6 3.95 -16.30 1.99
N VAL A 7 3.39 -15.19 2.44
CA VAL A 7 2.32 -14.47 1.76
C VAL A 7 2.74 -13.02 1.53
N ALA A 8 2.78 -12.60 0.26
CA ALA A 8 2.92 -11.19 -0.09
C ALA A 8 1.55 -10.51 0.06
N LEU A 9 1.46 -9.47 0.88
CA LEU A 9 0.20 -8.82 1.27
C LEU A 9 0.26 -7.32 0.97
N ASP A 10 -0.61 -6.83 0.11
CA ASP A 10 -0.74 -5.38 -0.10
C ASP A 10 -1.35 -4.69 1.14
N ILE A 11 -1.17 -3.37 1.24
CA ILE A 11 -1.68 -2.54 2.34
C ILE A 11 -2.92 -1.78 1.89
N GLY A 12 -2.79 -0.92 0.88
CA GLY A 12 -3.88 -0.07 0.41
C GLY A 12 -4.95 -0.88 -0.31
N GLY A 13 -6.23 -0.69 0.02
CA GLY A 13 -7.33 -1.47 -0.55
C GLY A 13 -7.44 -2.91 -0.04
N VAL A 14 -6.45 -3.39 0.73
CA VAL A 14 -6.43 -4.75 1.31
C VAL A 14 -6.43 -4.71 2.85
N CYS A 15 -5.53 -3.97 3.47
CA CYS A 15 -5.42 -3.84 4.92
C CYS A 15 -6.04 -2.56 5.47
N VAL A 16 -6.12 -1.52 4.63
CA VAL A 16 -6.66 -0.21 4.95
C VAL A 16 -7.48 0.30 3.77
N GLU A 17 -8.62 0.93 4.07
CA GLU A 17 -9.43 1.62 3.06
C GLU A 17 -8.65 2.83 2.50
N LEU A 18 -8.85 3.14 1.21
CA LEU A 18 -8.24 4.29 0.56
C LEU A 18 -9.30 5.34 0.23
N HIS A 19 -9.08 6.56 0.69
CA HIS A 19 -9.97 7.71 0.55
C HIS A 19 -9.22 8.93 -0.03
N PRO A 20 -8.78 8.89 -1.31
CA PRO A 20 -8.07 10.00 -1.92
C PRO A 20 -8.86 11.32 -1.90
N GLU A 21 -10.19 11.24 -1.89
CA GLU A 21 -11.09 12.38 -1.78
C GLU A 21 -10.93 13.16 -0.46
N ARG A 22 -10.44 12.53 0.61
CA ARG A 22 -10.17 13.21 1.89
C ARG A 22 -9.04 14.23 1.78
N CYS A 23 -8.11 14.01 0.88
CA CYS A 23 -7.06 14.97 0.55
C CYS A 23 -7.49 15.87 -0.60
N PHE A 24 -7.78 15.30 -1.74
CA PHE A 24 -8.04 16.05 -2.96
C PHE A 24 -9.32 16.90 -2.89
N GLY A 25 -10.39 16.40 -2.26
CA GLY A 25 -11.63 17.15 -2.07
C GLY A 25 -11.46 18.42 -1.22
N VAL A 26 -10.63 18.37 -0.17
CA VAL A 26 -10.30 19.56 0.66
C VAL A 26 -9.54 20.61 -0.14
N LEU A 27 -8.85 20.21 -1.19
CA LEU A 27 -8.06 21.07 -2.07
C LEU A 27 -8.83 21.50 -3.33
N GLY A 28 -10.12 21.12 -3.43
CA GLY A 28 -11.00 21.50 -4.52
C GLY A 28 -10.96 20.60 -5.75
N PHE A 29 -10.31 19.44 -5.69
CA PHE A 29 -10.29 18.46 -6.77
C PHE A 29 -11.39 17.40 -6.51
N HIS A 30 -12.30 17.23 -7.46
CA HIS A 30 -13.45 16.35 -7.32
C HIS A 30 -13.28 15.00 -8.02
N SER A 31 -12.26 14.90 -8.87
CA SER A 31 -11.87 13.66 -9.55
C SER A 31 -10.34 13.60 -9.69
N ILE A 32 -9.80 12.44 -10.03
CA ILE A 32 -8.36 12.28 -10.25
C ILE A 32 -7.89 13.06 -11.50
N GLU A 33 -8.78 13.24 -12.47
CA GLU A 33 -8.52 14.00 -13.70
C GLU A 33 -8.34 15.49 -13.43
N ASP A 34 -8.94 16.00 -12.33
CA ASP A 34 -8.78 17.40 -11.91
C ASP A 34 -7.44 17.66 -11.25
N VAL A 35 -6.77 16.59 -10.76
CA VAL A 35 -5.50 16.72 -10.03
C VAL A 35 -4.38 17.11 -10.98
N PRO A 36 -3.67 18.24 -10.74
CA PRO A 36 -2.57 18.68 -11.60
C PRO A 36 -1.49 17.60 -11.75
N VAL A 37 -0.99 17.45 -12.98
CA VAL A 37 0.06 16.45 -13.30
C VAL A 37 1.31 16.62 -12.40
N ALA A 38 1.63 17.86 -12.00
CA ALA A 38 2.72 18.12 -11.08
C ALA A 38 2.51 17.46 -9.70
N ILE A 39 1.27 17.40 -9.21
CA ILE A 39 0.93 16.73 -7.94
C ILE A 39 1.01 15.22 -8.12
N LEU A 40 0.44 14.68 -9.20
CA LEU A 40 0.51 13.24 -9.50
C LEU A 40 1.97 12.78 -9.64
N GLY A 41 2.80 13.58 -10.29
CA GLY A 41 4.24 13.34 -10.41
C GLY A 41 4.98 13.40 -9.07
N ALA A 42 4.62 14.35 -8.20
CA ALA A 42 5.18 14.44 -6.85
C ALA A 42 4.80 13.24 -5.96
N ILE A 43 3.56 12.76 -6.07
CA ILE A 43 3.10 11.52 -5.42
C ILE A 43 3.96 10.34 -5.87
N ASP A 44 4.12 10.17 -7.19
CA ASP A 44 4.95 9.09 -7.73
C ASP A 44 6.41 9.17 -7.27
N HIS A 45 6.98 10.36 -7.23
CA HIS A 45 8.34 10.58 -6.73
C HIS A 45 8.47 10.27 -5.23
N MET A 46 7.49 10.65 -4.41
CA MET A 46 7.50 10.34 -2.99
C MET A 46 7.31 8.83 -2.73
N GLU A 47 6.41 8.18 -3.48
CA GLU A 47 6.17 6.74 -3.40
C GLU A 47 7.32 5.90 -3.98
N THR A 48 8.23 6.51 -4.75
CA THR A 48 9.47 5.87 -5.23
C THR A 48 10.71 6.36 -4.49
N GLY A 49 10.54 7.11 -3.39
CA GLY A 49 11.63 7.58 -2.54
C GLY A 49 12.57 8.61 -3.19
N ARG A 50 12.14 9.25 -4.28
CA ARG A 50 12.92 10.27 -5.00
C ARG A 50 12.86 11.64 -4.35
N ILE A 51 11.77 11.93 -3.64
CA ILE A 51 11.56 13.13 -2.83
C ILE A 51 11.04 12.73 -1.45
N ASP A 52 11.27 13.56 -0.46
CA ASP A 52 10.74 13.40 0.89
C ASP A 52 9.37 14.11 1.06
N GLU A 53 8.79 14.01 2.24
CA GLU A 53 7.50 14.62 2.56
C GLU A 53 7.53 16.15 2.52
N TRP A 54 8.68 16.77 2.77
CA TRP A 54 8.83 18.23 2.75
C TRP A 54 8.89 18.76 1.32
N GLU A 55 9.66 18.10 0.47
CA GLU A 55 9.72 18.42 -0.96
C GLU A 55 8.36 18.21 -1.62
N PHE A 56 7.66 17.12 -1.27
CA PHE A 56 6.27 16.87 -1.69
C PHE A 56 5.35 18.04 -1.28
N ALA A 57 5.38 18.44 0.00
CA ALA A 57 4.54 19.54 0.51
C ALA A 57 4.83 20.86 -0.21
N GLU A 58 6.09 21.18 -0.51
CA GLU A 58 6.46 22.40 -1.23
C GLU A 58 5.97 22.40 -2.69
N ILE A 59 6.08 21.27 -3.39
CA ILE A 59 5.50 21.11 -4.74
C ILE A 59 3.98 21.29 -4.67
N PHE A 60 3.35 20.70 -3.68
CA PHE A 60 1.91 20.78 -3.45
C PHE A 60 1.46 22.23 -3.25
N LYS A 61 2.04 22.93 -2.26
CA LYS A 61 1.77 24.35 -1.95
C LYS A 61 1.88 25.23 -3.19
N LYS A 62 3.00 25.10 -3.91
CA LYS A 62 3.26 25.88 -5.11
C LYS A 62 2.25 25.61 -6.22
N THR A 63 1.83 24.35 -6.39
CA THR A 63 0.92 23.95 -7.47
C THR A 63 -0.50 24.42 -7.21
N VAL A 64 -1.01 24.27 -5.97
CA VAL A 64 -2.37 24.69 -5.61
C VAL A 64 -2.45 26.14 -5.10
N GLN A 65 -1.31 26.85 -5.04
CA GLN A 65 -1.20 28.22 -4.56
C GLN A 65 -1.84 28.43 -3.17
N CYS A 66 -1.59 27.51 -2.24
CA CYS A 66 -2.12 27.59 -0.89
C CYS A 66 -1.02 27.92 0.13
N ASP A 67 -1.42 28.63 1.21
CA ASP A 67 -0.52 29.01 2.31
C ASP A 67 -0.56 28.02 3.49
N ARG A 68 -1.05 26.80 3.27
CA ARG A 68 -1.10 25.77 4.32
C ARG A 68 0.31 25.36 4.74
N PRO A 69 0.56 25.16 6.03
CA PRO A 69 1.81 24.57 6.53
C PRO A 69 2.08 23.20 5.90
N ALA A 70 3.35 22.85 5.73
CA ALA A 70 3.74 21.55 5.17
C ALA A 70 3.21 20.38 6.00
N GLU A 71 3.18 20.52 7.32
CA GLU A 71 2.64 19.53 8.25
C GLU A 71 1.14 19.28 8.04
N GLU A 72 0.39 20.33 7.69
CA GLU A 72 -1.05 20.20 7.38
C GLU A 72 -1.25 19.46 6.07
N LEU A 73 -0.44 19.73 5.05
CA LEU A 73 -0.49 19.00 3.77
C LEU A 73 -0.08 17.54 3.93
N ALA A 74 0.94 17.26 4.74
CA ALA A 74 1.32 15.90 5.10
C ALA A 74 0.19 15.16 5.84
N ALA A 75 -0.50 15.83 6.76
CA ALA A 75 -1.65 15.26 7.46
C ALA A 75 -2.83 15.01 6.52
N LEU A 76 -3.11 15.92 5.58
CA LEU A 76 -4.13 15.72 4.55
C LEU A 76 -3.79 14.54 3.63
N TRP A 77 -2.52 14.39 3.27
CA TRP A 77 -2.09 13.22 2.50
C TRP A 77 -2.25 11.93 3.29
N CYS A 78 -1.88 11.91 4.56
CA CYS A 78 -2.10 10.75 5.44
C CYS A 78 -3.59 10.42 5.63
N ALA A 79 -4.50 11.39 5.55
CA ALA A 79 -5.94 11.17 5.66
C ALA A 79 -6.52 10.36 4.48
N THR A 80 -5.76 10.19 3.39
CA THR A 80 -6.12 9.27 2.31
C THR A 80 -6.11 7.80 2.75
N LEU A 81 -5.35 7.45 3.80
CA LEU A 81 -5.49 6.18 4.50
C LEU A 81 -6.70 6.26 5.43
N GLY A 82 -7.74 5.52 5.08
CA GLY A 82 -9.01 5.50 5.79
C GLY A 82 -9.01 4.60 7.03
N GLU A 83 -10.08 3.85 7.19
CA GLU A 83 -10.25 2.95 8.31
C GLU A 83 -9.55 1.61 8.06
N PRO A 84 -9.24 0.83 9.11
CA PRO A 84 -8.78 -0.55 8.95
C PRO A 84 -9.79 -1.35 8.15
N MET A 85 -9.32 -2.08 7.13
CA MET A 85 -10.20 -2.94 6.33
C MET A 85 -10.93 -3.95 7.26
N PRO A 86 -12.28 -4.00 7.22
CA PRO A 86 -13.05 -4.86 8.11
C PRO A 86 -12.59 -6.32 8.08
N GLY A 87 -12.40 -6.91 9.26
CA GLY A 87 -12.01 -8.31 9.41
C GLY A 87 -10.52 -8.63 9.19
N MET A 88 -9.75 -7.78 8.51
CA MET A 88 -8.36 -8.09 8.13
C MET A 88 -7.42 -8.31 9.31
N ALA A 89 -7.51 -7.51 10.37
CA ALA A 89 -6.66 -7.70 11.56
C ALA A 89 -6.90 -9.06 12.24
N ALA A 90 -8.15 -9.54 12.26
CA ALA A 90 -8.49 -10.87 12.77
C ALA A 90 -7.97 -11.96 11.82
N LEU A 91 -8.19 -11.78 10.51
CA LEU A 91 -7.75 -12.75 9.51
C LEU A 91 -6.23 -12.92 9.51
N VAL A 92 -5.46 -11.84 9.55
CA VAL A 92 -3.98 -11.90 9.59
C VAL A 92 -3.49 -12.64 10.84
N ARG A 93 -4.12 -12.44 12.00
CA ARG A 93 -3.80 -13.22 13.20
C ARG A 93 -4.07 -14.71 13.02
N ASP A 94 -5.20 -15.05 12.39
CA ASP A 94 -5.57 -16.45 12.15
C ASP A 94 -4.67 -17.09 11.09
N MET A 95 -4.31 -16.36 10.03
CA MET A 95 -3.28 -16.78 9.07
C MET A 95 -1.97 -17.14 9.77
N LYS A 96 -1.48 -16.30 10.69
CA LYS A 96 -0.24 -16.58 11.44
C LYS A 96 -0.37 -17.83 12.32
N LYS A 97 -1.50 -18.02 13.00
CA LYS A 97 -1.78 -19.26 13.78
C LYS A 97 -1.81 -20.51 12.91
N ALA A 98 -2.32 -20.39 11.67
CA ALA A 98 -2.34 -21.46 10.69
C ALA A 98 -0.98 -21.72 10.01
N GLY A 99 0.05 -20.93 10.34
CA GLY A 99 1.40 -21.11 9.82
C GLY A 99 1.73 -20.28 8.56
N PHE A 100 0.83 -19.43 8.10
CA PHE A 100 1.16 -18.45 7.07
C PHE A 100 2.07 -17.34 7.63
N LYS A 101 2.93 -16.80 6.78
CA LYS A 101 3.88 -15.75 7.12
C LYS A 101 3.61 -14.52 6.23
N PRO A 102 2.66 -13.65 6.60
CA PRO A 102 2.40 -12.43 5.84
C PRO A 102 3.58 -11.47 5.93
N VAL A 103 3.94 -10.90 4.79
CA VAL A 103 4.95 -9.86 4.59
C VAL A 103 4.31 -8.79 3.71
N PHE A 104 4.40 -7.52 4.08
CA PHE A 104 3.85 -6.45 3.27
C PHE A 104 4.57 -6.30 1.93
N PHE A 105 3.80 -6.03 0.88
CA PHE A 105 4.28 -5.79 -0.47
C PHE A 105 3.48 -4.66 -1.10
N SER A 106 3.93 -3.41 -0.90
CA SER A 106 3.08 -2.25 -1.13
C SER A 106 3.76 -1.09 -1.87
N ASP A 107 2.99 -0.45 -2.75
CA ASP A 107 3.30 0.86 -3.28
C ASP A 107 2.88 1.90 -2.24
N THR A 108 3.84 2.61 -1.64
CA THR A 108 3.61 3.52 -0.53
C THR A 108 4.79 4.49 -0.34
N SER A 109 4.67 5.42 0.58
CA SER A 109 5.72 6.35 0.97
C SER A 109 6.18 6.14 2.41
N SER A 110 7.35 6.68 2.76
CA SER A 110 7.85 6.69 4.16
C SER A 110 6.86 7.35 5.11
N LEU A 111 6.21 8.44 4.66
CA LEU A 111 5.18 9.17 5.42
C LEU A 111 3.96 8.28 5.72
N HIS A 112 3.40 7.63 4.70
CA HIS A 112 2.26 6.71 4.87
C HIS A 112 2.62 5.51 5.73
N MET A 113 3.82 4.93 5.57
CA MET A 113 4.25 3.79 6.39
C MET A 113 4.44 4.17 7.85
N ARG A 114 4.99 5.35 8.15
CA ARG A 114 5.06 5.87 9.53
C ARG A 114 3.66 6.03 10.12
N TYR A 115 2.77 6.71 9.41
CA TYR A 115 1.37 6.90 9.83
C TYR A 115 0.64 5.57 10.03
N PHE A 116 0.79 4.61 9.10
CA PHE A 116 0.19 3.28 9.19
C PHE A 116 0.68 2.51 10.41
N ARG A 117 1.99 2.51 10.67
CA ARG A 117 2.56 1.79 11.81
C ARG A 117 2.14 2.37 13.16
N GLU A 118 1.92 3.66 13.24
CA GLU A 118 1.50 4.33 14.47
C GLU A 118 0.01 4.13 14.80
N ARG A 119 -0.83 3.91 13.80
CA ARG A 119 -2.29 3.98 13.94
C ARG A 119 -3.02 2.68 13.70
N PHE A 120 -2.43 1.75 12.97
CA PHE A 120 -3.11 0.52 12.58
C PHE A 120 -2.53 -0.69 13.33
N PRO A 121 -3.34 -1.32 14.24
CA PRO A 121 -2.87 -2.48 15.03
C PRO A 121 -2.38 -3.65 14.17
N LEU A 122 -2.87 -3.78 12.93
CA LEU A 122 -2.44 -4.80 12.00
C LEU A 122 -0.94 -4.72 11.70
N ALA A 123 -0.36 -3.51 11.71
CA ALA A 123 1.06 -3.29 11.48
C ALA A 123 1.96 -4.01 12.51
N GLU A 124 1.48 -4.23 13.73
CA GLU A 124 2.21 -4.99 14.77
C GLU A 124 2.31 -6.47 14.44
N PHE A 125 1.34 -7.01 13.70
CA PHE A 125 1.31 -8.43 13.32
C PHE A 125 2.17 -8.73 12.10
N VAL A 126 2.50 -7.72 11.29
CA VAL A 126 3.29 -7.84 10.06
C VAL A 126 4.44 -6.82 10.11
N PRO A 127 5.55 -7.16 10.79
CA PRO A 127 6.66 -6.20 10.99
C PRO A 127 7.47 -5.94 9.72
N ASP A 128 7.50 -6.89 8.80
CA ASP A 128 8.38 -6.91 7.64
C ASP A 128 7.63 -6.51 6.36
N GLY A 129 8.37 -6.01 5.36
CA GLY A 129 7.77 -5.66 4.06
C GLY A 129 8.76 -5.13 3.04
N ILE A 130 8.33 -5.21 1.78
CA ILE A 130 8.95 -4.55 0.63
C ILE A 130 8.07 -3.38 0.23
N TYR A 131 8.67 -2.20 0.13
CA TYR A 131 7.99 -0.94 -0.13
C TYR A 131 8.58 -0.20 -1.32
N SER A 132 7.74 0.40 -2.13
CA SER A 132 8.16 1.11 -3.35
C SER A 132 9.13 2.26 -3.07
N PHE A 133 8.96 3.00 -1.97
CA PHE A 133 9.88 4.09 -1.60
C PHE A 133 11.28 3.61 -1.22
N VAL A 134 11.45 2.32 -0.87
CA VAL A 134 12.75 1.69 -0.59
C VAL A 134 13.38 1.13 -1.87
N THR A 135 12.55 0.45 -2.70
CA THR A 135 13.03 -0.18 -3.94
C THR A 135 13.27 0.81 -5.08
N GLY A 136 12.68 2.02 -5.00
CA GLY A 136 12.69 2.99 -6.09
C GLY A 136 11.77 2.62 -7.27
N ALA A 137 10.93 1.60 -7.12
CA ALA A 137 10.02 1.10 -8.15
C ALA A 137 8.65 0.79 -7.56
N LYS A 138 7.61 0.79 -8.41
CA LYS A 138 6.22 0.46 -8.03
C LYS A 138 5.76 -0.81 -8.75
N LYS A 139 4.79 -1.50 -8.18
CA LYS A 139 4.07 -2.58 -8.87
C LYS A 139 3.35 -2.00 -10.11
N PRO A 140 3.34 -2.67 -11.26
CA PRO A 140 3.79 -4.03 -11.51
C PRO A 140 5.26 -4.15 -11.99
N SER A 141 6.14 -3.20 -11.68
CA SER A 141 7.54 -3.27 -12.11
C SER A 141 8.21 -4.56 -11.63
N PRO A 142 8.92 -5.30 -12.50
CA PRO A 142 9.67 -6.49 -12.11
C PRO A 142 10.66 -6.27 -10.96
N ALA A 143 11.19 -5.05 -10.80
CA ALA A 143 12.11 -4.71 -9.73
C ALA A 143 11.50 -4.91 -8.33
N MET A 144 10.19 -4.62 -8.16
CA MET A 144 9.49 -4.85 -6.90
C MET A 144 9.44 -6.34 -6.54
N PHE A 145 9.04 -7.18 -7.50
CA PHE A 145 8.91 -8.62 -7.31
C PHE A 145 10.28 -9.27 -7.07
N ALA A 146 11.30 -8.85 -7.82
CA ALA A 146 12.67 -9.32 -7.63
C ALA A 146 13.22 -8.96 -6.25
N ALA A 147 12.94 -7.75 -5.73
CA ALA A 147 13.32 -7.34 -4.38
C ALA A 147 12.65 -8.22 -3.32
N PHE A 148 11.35 -8.54 -3.50
CA PHE A 148 10.65 -9.43 -2.58
C PHE A 148 11.28 -10.83 -2.56
N GLU A 149 11.54 -11.42 -3.74
CA GLU A 149 12.16 -12.76 -3.82
C GLU A 149 13.59 -12.78 -3.26
N ALA A 150 14.34 -11.69 -3.44
CA ALA A 150 15.70 -11.59 -2.92
C ALA A 150 15.74 -11.64 -1.38
N ASP A 151 14.79 -10.96 -0.71
CA ASP A 151 14.78 -10.85 0.74
C ASP A 151 14.03 -12.01 1.43
N TYR A 152 12.94 -12.50 0.82
CA TYR A 152 12.04 -13.46 1.45
C TYR A 152 11.90 -14.78 0.70
N GLY A 153 12.22 -14.81 -0.58
CA GLY A 153 11.93 -15.94 -1.47
C GLY A 153 10.52 -15.84 -2.08
N LYS A 154 10.18 -16.85 -2.88
CA LYS A 154 8.91 -16.91 -3.61
C LYS A 154 7.73 -17.14 -2.67
N PRO A 155 6.68 -16.29 -2.68
CA PRO A 155 5.51 -16.49 -1.84
C PRO A 155 4.63 -17.64 -2.37
N VAL A 156 3.90 -18.28 -1.46
CA VAL A 156 2.85 -19.25 -1.80
C VAL A 156 1.57 -18.57 -2.26
N LEU A 157 1.43 -17.28 -1.97
CA LEU A 157 0.28 -16.46 -2.35
C LEU A 157 0.67 -14.97 -2.34
N TYR A 158 0.19 -14.25 -3.35
CA TYR A 158 0.18 -12.79 -3.38
C TYR A 158 -1.26 -12.28 -3.39
N ILE A 159 -1.56 -11.33 -2.50
CA ILE A 159 -2.88 -10.75 -2.29
C ILE A 159 -2.82 -9.26 -2.58
N ASP A 160 -3.64 -8.80 -3.55
CA ASP A 160 -3.74 -7.39 -3.98
C ASP A 160 -5.16 -7.17 -4.51
N ASP A 161 -5.66 -5.93 -4.44
CA ASP A 161 -6.99 -5.56 -4.97
C ASP A 161 -6.93 -5.15 -6.45
N ARG A 162 -5.74 -4.86 -7.01
CA ARG A 162 -5.55 -4.34 -8.36
C ARG A 162 -5.09 -5.41 -9.34
N ASP A 163 -5.87 -5.63 -10.40
CA ASP A 163 -5.55 -6.61 -11.46
C ASP A 163 -4.19 -6.34 -12.11
N VAL A 164 -3.81 -5.07 -12.30
CA VAL A 164 -2.52 -4.71 -12.91
C VAL A 164 -1.34 -5.18 -12.05
N CYS A 165 -1.47 -5.14 -10.73
CA CYS A 165 -0.44 -5.61 -9.80
C CYS A 165 -0.36 -7.14 -9.79
N LEU A 166 -1.51 -7.81 -9.80
CA LEU A 166 -1.58 -9.28 -9.90
C LEU A 166 -0.97 -9.78 -11.21
N GLY A 167 -1.24 -9.09 -12.35
CA GLY A 167 -0.64 -9.39 -13.64
C GLY A 167 0.90 -9.30 -13.63
N GLY A 168 1.48 -8.38 -12.86
CA GLY A 168 2.93 -8.31 -12.68
C GLY A 168 3.55 -9.55 -12.05
N ALA A 169 2.80 -10.26 -11.21
CA ALA A 169 3.22 -11.48 -10.54
C ALA A 169 3.35 -12.69 -11.49
N GLU A 170 2.70 -12.66 -12.66
CA GLU A 170 2.74 -13.76 -13.64
C GLU A 170 4.16 -14.04 -14.14
N LEU A 171 4.97 -12.99 -14.35
CA LEU A 171 6.37 -13.13 -14.77
C LEU A 171 7.22 -13.91 -13.74
N PHE A 172 6.81 -13.85 -12.47
CA PHE A 172 7.46 -14.54 -11.35
C PHE A 172 6.74 -15.85 -10.99
N GLN A 173 5.65 -16.17 -11.69
CA GLN A 173 4.82 -17.35 -11.44
C GLN A 173 4.35 -17.41 -9.96
N TRP A 174 4.01 -16.28 -9.38
CA TRP A 174 3.42 -16.25 -8.04
C TRP A 174 1.95 -16.63 -8.12
N PRO A 175 1.46 -17.51 -7.25
CA PRO A 175 0.02 -17.69 -7.07
C PRO A 175 -0.59 -16.38 -6.56
N THR A 176 -1.72 -15.97 -7.13
CA THR A 176 -2.36 -14.70 -6.81
C THR A 176 -3.78 -14.89 -6.31
N HIS A 177 -4.26 -13.96 -5.49
CA HIS A 177 -5.66 -13.82 -5.10
C HIS A 177 -6.06 -12.36 -5.15
N LYS A 178 -7.10 -12.07 -5.95
CA LYS A 178 -7.68 -10.74 -5.98
C LYS A 178 -8.47 -10.51 -4.71
N PHE A 179 -8.07 -9.53 -3.93
CA PHE A 179 -8.77 -9.19 -2.71
C PHE A 179 -10.13 -8.54 -3.02
N VAL A 180 -11.15 -8.97 -2.30
CA VAL A 180 -12.50 -8.39 -2.33
C VAL A 180 -12.91 -7.97 -0.91
N ASN A 181 -12.78 -8.89 0.05
CA ASN A 181 -12.97 -8.65 1.48
C ASN A 181 -12.34 -9.80 2.29
N ALA A 182 -12.25 -9.60 3.61
CA ALA A 182 -11.62 -10.56 4.50
C ALA A 182 -12.35 -11.91 4.59
N ASP A 183 -13.68 -11.93 4.43
CA ASP A 183 -14.47 -13.18 4.53
C ASP A 183 -14.21 -14.09 3.33
N ILE A 184 -14.19 -13.52 2.11
CA ILE A 184 -13.86 -14.25 0.87
C ILE A 184 -12.41 -14.77 0.94
N LEU A 185 -11.47 -13.94 1.40
CA LEU A 185 -10.08 -14.37 1.56
C LEU A 185 -9.94 -15.46 2.62
N ARG A 186 -10.69 -15.38 3.72
CA ARG A 186 -10.74 -16.40 4.78
C ARG A 186 -11.20 -17.76 4.21
N GLU A 187 -12.31 -17.75 3.49
CA GLU A 187 -12.83 -18.95 2.84
C GLU A 187 -11.82 -19.56 1.85
N PHE A 188 -11.19 -18.73 1.03
CA PHE A 188 -10.17 -19.14 0.06
C PHE A 188 -8.96 -19.80 0.74
N LEU A 189 -8.55 -19.30 1.91
CA LEU A 189 -7.45 -19.86 2.70
C LEU A 189 -7.86 -21.11 3.52
N GLY A 190 -9.15 -21.35 3.67
CA GLY A 190 -9.68 -22.46 4.49
C GLY A 190 -9.54 -22.23 6.00
N LEU A 191 -9.71 -20.96 6.45
CA LEU A 191 -9.54 -20.50 7.84
C LEU A 191 -10.88 -20.23 8.54
#